data_a594ab321362db4c18a1d93911832edd
#
_entry.id   a594ab321362db4c18a1d93911832edd
#
_cell.length_a   1.000
_cell.length_b   1.000
_cell.length_c   1.000
_cell.angle_alpha   90.00
_cell.angle_beta   90.00
_cell.angle_gamma   90.00
#
_symmetry.space_group_name_H-M   'P 1'
#
loop_
_entity.id
_entity.type
_entity.pdbx_description
1 polymer ?
#
loop_
_entity_poly.entity_id
_entity_poly.type
_entity_poly.pdbx_seq_one_letter_code
_entity_poly.pdbx_strand_id
1 'polypeptide(L)'
;MKQFNLEEYLKNPSRKIVTRDGRNVTIHCTNYQWSFPIIAEIEGLDASMAFNIDGVYGLIPGSNYDLFFAPEKHEGWINLYKNEDGISWISPNYFTSKKEAEEEGKAHTCSVTTIKIEWEE
;
A
#
# COMPACT_ATOMS: atom_id res chain seq x y z
N MET A 1 2.87 7.02 3.92
CA MET A 1 3.71 6.58 2.77
C MET A 1 4.97 5.90 3.29
N LYS A 2 5.38 4.85 2.64
CA LYS A 2 6.58 4.10 2.99
C LYS A 2 7.76 4.59 2.14
N GLN A 3 8.93 4.84 2.73
CA GLN A 3 10.11 5.25 1.99
C GLN A 3 10.48 4.23 0.94
N PHE A 4 10.89 4.70 -0.24
CA PHE A 4 11.31 3.87 -1.35
C PHE A 4 12.55 3.03 -0.99
N ASN A 5 12.61 1.82 -1.50
CA ASN A 5 13.78 0.94 -1.43
C ASN A 5 13.88 0.19 -2.76
N LEU A 6 15.05 0.27 -3.40
CA LEU A 6 15.23 -0.33 -4.72
C LEU A 6 15.01 -1.84 -4.73
N GLU A 7 15.52 -2.55 -3.72
CA GLU A 7 15.37 -4.00 -3.64
C GLU A 7 13.89 -4.40 -3.55
N GLU A 8 13.13 -3.71 -2.73
CA GLU A 8 11.69 -3.94 -2.58
C GLU A 8 10.93 -3.61 -3.87
N TYR A 9 11.30 -2.51 -4.52
CA TYR A 9 10.72 -2.13 -5.82
C TYR A 9 10.96 -3.21 -6.88
N LEU A 10 12.16 -3.77 -6.96
CA LEU A 10 12.50 -4.80 -7.94
C LEU A 10 11.70 -6.10 -7.73
N LYS A 11 11.28 -6.38 -6.50
CA LYS A 11 10.40 -7.53 -6.19
C LYS A 11 8.97 -7.31 -6.66
N ASN A 12 8.51 -6.06 -6.73
CA ASN A 12 7.16 -5.71 -7.16
C ASN A 12 7.17 -4.38 -7.92
N PRO A 13 7.63 -4.38 -9.20
CA PRO A 13 7.77 -3.14 -9.97
C PRO A 13 6.45 -2.51 -10.42
N SER A 14 5.33 -3.19 -10.23
CA SER A 14 4.01 -2.63 -10.52
C SER A 14 3.49 -1.70 -9.41
N ARG A 15 4.15 -1.67 -8.26
CA ARG A 15 3.75 -0.81 -7.15
C ARG A 15 3.89 0.66 -7.51
N LYS A 16 2.88 1.45 -7.20
CA LYS A 16 2.86 2.88 -7.50
C LYS A 16 3.91 3.63 -6.67
N ILE A 17 4.67 4.49 -7.34
CA ILE A 17 5.67 5.35 -6.71
C ILE A 17 5.20 6.80 -6.79
N VAL A 18 5.41 7.53 -5.72
CA VAL A 18 5.08 8.96 -5.62
C VAL A 18 6.23 9.72 -4.98
N THR A 19 6.26 11.04 -5.17
CA THR A 19 7.16 11.91 -4.44
C THR A 19 6.61 12.22 -3.04
N ARG A 20 7.45 12.84 -2.19
CA ARG A 20 7.02 13.29 -0.87
C ARG A 20 5.78 14.18 -0.93
N ASP A 21 5.68 15.03 -1.93
CA ASP A 21 4.55 15.93 -2.13
C ASP A 21 3.40 15.32 -2.95
N GLY A 22 3.44 14.01 -3.19
CA GLY A 22 2.32 13.27 -3.78
C GLY A 22 2.25 13.24 -5.30
N ARG A 23 3.29 13.68 -6.01
CA ARG A 23 3.34 13.63 -7.48
C ARG A 23 3.60 12.22 -7.98
N ASN A 24 3.01 11.86 -9.11
CA ASN A 24 3.25 10.57 -9.74
C ASN A 24 4.67 10.45 -10.28
N VAL A 25 5.26 9.27 -10.17
CA VAL A 25 6.63 8.99 -10.60
C VAL A 25 6.64 7.81 -11.56
N THR A 26 7.38 7.95 -12.65
CA THR A 26 7.63 6.87 -13.60
C THR A 26 9.12 6.55 -13.58
N ILE A 27 9.47 5.33 -13.19
CA ILE A 27 10.86 4.88 -13.14
C ILE A 27 11.26 4.35 -14.51
N HIS A 28 12.31 4.92 -15.09
CA HIS A 28 12.82 4.55 -16.40
C HIS A 28 14.01 3.60 -16.32
N CYS A 29 14.83 3.71 -15.27
CA CYS A 29 16.07 2.97 -15.14
C CYS A 29 16.38 2.72 -13.67
N THR A 30 16.97 1.57 -13.36
CA THR A 30 17.35 1.20 -11.99
C THR A 30 18.84 0.85 -11.84
N ASN A 31 19.62 1.03 -12.91
CA ASN A 31 21.04 0.69 -12.92
C ASN A 31 21.91 1.72 -13.65
N TYR A 32 21.54 3.00 -13.55
CA TYR A 32 22.20 4.06 -14.29
C TYR A 32 23.64 4.32 -13.83
N GLN A 33 23.83 4.63 -12.55
CA GLN A 33 25.14 4.93 -11.95
C GLN A 33 25.23 4.38 -10.53
N TRP A 34 26.46 4.24 -10.02
CA TRP A 34 26.71 3.68 -8.70
C TRP A 34 25.93 4.33 -7.56
N SER A 35 26.06 5.66 -7.44
CA SER A 35 25.46 6.39 -6.32
C SER A 35 24.00 6.77 -6.58
N PHE A 36 23.65 6.92 -7.86
CA PHE A 36 22.31 7.33 -8.28
C PHE A 36 21.82 6.41 -9.40
N PRO A 37 21.51 5.15 -9.07
CA PRO A 37 21.13 4.17 -10.08
C PRO A 37 19.74 4.37 -10.67
N ILE A 38 18.88 5.12 -10.02
CA ILE A 38 17.49 5.28 -10.42
C ILE A 38 17.31 6.56 -11.22
N ILE A 39 16.78 6.41 -12.44
CA ILE A 39 16.33 7.54 -13.26
C ILE A 39 14.83 7.50 -13.32
N ALA A 40 14.19 8.58 -12.93
CA ALA A 40 12.73 8.66 -12.91
C ALA A 40 12.24 10.01 -13.40
N GLU A 41 11.03 9.99 -13.97
CA GLU A 41 10.29 11.16 -14.40
C GLU A 41 9.22 11.49 -13.37
N ILE A 42 9.16 12.74 -12.95
CA ILE A 42 8.20 13.23 -11.97
C ILE A 42 7.14 14.07 -12.70
N GLU A 43 5.88 13.81 -12.41
CA GLU A 43 4.74 14.56 -12.94
C GLU A 43 4.94 16.06 -12.78
N GLY A 44 4.77 16.80 -13.87
CA GLY A 44 4.91 18.25 -13.89
C GLY A 44 6.32 18.78 -14.08
N LEU A 45 7.34 17.91 -14.15
CA LEU A 45 8.72 18.32 -14.42
C LEU A 45 9.13 17.93 -15.84
N ASP A 46 9.90 18.79 -16.49
CA ASP A 46 10.30 18.62 -17.89
C ASP A 46 11.48 17.67 -18.10
N ALA A 47 12.18 17.32 -17.04
CA ALA A 47 13.37 16.48 -17.11
C ALA A 47 13.32 15.33 -16.13
N SER A 48 13.95 14.22 -16.51
CA SER A 48 14.15 13.09 -15.60
C SER A 48 15.19 13.42 -14.53
N MET A 49 15.05 12.81 -13.38
CA MET A 49 15.92 13.04 -12.21
C MET A 49 16.55 11.74 -11.74
N ALA A 50 17.68 11.85 -11.08
CA ALA A 50 18.43 10.71 -10.55
C ALA A 50 18.27 10.60 -9.04
N PHE A 51 18.16 9.36 -8.54
CA PHE A 51 17.94 9.04 -7.13
C PHE A 51 18.85 7.90 -6.69
N ASN A 52 19.19 7.88 -5.41
CA ASN A 52 19.93 6.76 -4.83
C ASN A 52 19.03 5.53 -4.61
N ILE A 53 19.59 4.46 -4.05
CA ILE A 53 18.82 3.21 -3.82
C ILE A 53 17.67 3.35 -2.82
N ASP A 54 17.70 4.37 -1.99
CA ASP A 54 16.64 4.69 -1.04
C ASP A 54 15.64 5.72 -1.60
N GLY A 55 15.77 6.07 -2.87
CA GLY A 55 14.89 7.03 -3.52
C GLY A 55 15.15 8.48 -3.12
N VAL A 56 16.31 8.77 -2.58
CA VAL A 56 16.66 10.13 -2.16
C VAL A 56 17.20 10.93 -3.34
N TYR A 57 16.68 12.14 -3.50
CA TYR A 57 17.17 13.12 -4.44
C TYR A 57 18.28 13.96 -3.78
N GLY A 58 19.47 13.88 -4.34
CA GLY A 58 20.64 14.57 -3.78
C GLY A 58 21.34 13.77 -2.70
N LEU A 59 22.15 14.45 -1.87
CA LEU A 59 23.01 13.82 -0.88
C LEU A 59 22.36 13.62 0.48
N ILE A 60 21.29 14.36 0.76
CA ILE A 60 20.64 14.38 2.09
C ILE A 60 19.14 14.16 1.90
N PRO A 61 18.50 13.27 2.69
CA PRO A 61 17.06 13.09 2.67
C PRO A 61 16.29 14.36 3.06
N GLY A 62 15.06 14.49 2.58
CA GLY A 62 14.16 15.58 2.95
C GLY A 62 13.65 16.42 1.78
N SER A 63 14.11 16.15 0.56
CA SER A 63 13.59 16.83 -0.63
C SER A 63 12.13 16.44 -0.89
N ASN A 64 11.34 17.38 -1.41
CA ASN A 64 9.98 17.07 -1.90
C ASN A 64 9.98 16.08 -3.06
N TYR A 65 11.12 15.90 -3.72
CA TYR A 65 11.27 14.97 -4.84
C TYR A 65 11.69 13.56 -4.41
N ASP A 66 11.99 13.34 -3.14
CA ASP A 66 12.30 12.00 -2.64
C ASP A 66 11.16 11.03 -2.95
N LEU A 67 11.53 9.79 -3.30
CA LEU A 67 10.59 8.77 -3.72
C LEU A 67 10.02 8.00 -2.54
N PHE A 68 8.75 7.64 -2.65
CA PHE A 68 8.02 6.83 -1.68
C PHE A 68 7.13 5.83 -2.40
N PHE A 69 6.85 4.71 -1.74
CA PHE A 69 5.75 3.85 -2.16
C PHE A 69 4.44 4.52 -1.78
N ALA A 70 3.52 4.64 -2.75
CA ALA A 70 2.19 5.15 -2.48
C ALA A 70 1.47 4.21 -1.51
N PRO A 71 0.60 4.73 -0.62
CA PRO A 71 -0.22 3.87 0.22
C PRO A 71 -1.07 2.95 -0.63
N GLU A 72 -1.09 1.66 -0.29
CA GLU A 72 -1.97 0.69 -0.91
C GLU A 72 -3.27 0.63 -0.10
N LYS A 73 -4.39 0.69 -0.81
CA LYS A 73 -5.69 0.50 -0.18
C LYS A 73 -6.02 -0.98 -0.15
N HIS A 74 -6.33 -1.45 1.05
CA HIS A 74 -6.77 -2.81 1.28
C HIS A 74 -8.20 -2.81 1.76
N GLU A 75 -8.94 -3.84 1.41
CA GLU A 75 -10.29 -4.03 1.90
C GLU A 75 -10.52 -5.48 2.31
N GLY A 76 -11.44 -5.67 3.23
CA GLY A 76 -11.83 -6.97 3.69
C GLY A 76 -13.18 -6.90 4.38
N TRP A 77 -13.66 -8.04 4.82
CA TRP A 77 -14.92 -8.15 5.53
C TRP A 77 -14.71 -8.94 6.80
N ILE A 78 -15.38 -8.52 7.86
CA ILE A 78 -15.41 -9.21 9.13
C ILE A 78 -16.86 -9.52 9.49
N ASN A 79 -17.07 -10.56 10.30
CA ASN A 79 -18.36 -10.87 10.87
C ASN A 79 -18.39 -10.46 12.34
N LEU A 80 -19.44 -9.76 12.72
CA LEU A 80 -19.79 -9.51 14.10
C LEU A 80 -20.90 -10.49 14.48
N TYR A 81 -20.63 -11.32 15.48
CA TYR A 81 -21.56 -12.32 15.97
C TYR A 81 -22.17 -11.85 17.29
N LYS A 82 -23.46 -12.13 17.49
CA LYS A 82 -24.17 -11.80 18.72
C LYS A 82 -25.06 -12.96 19.11
N ASN A 83 -24.89 -13.46 20.33
CA ASN A 83 -25.75 -14.54 20.83
C ASN A 83 -27.00 -14.00 21.54
N GLU A 84 -27.87 -14.88 22.01
CA GLU A 84 -29.12 -14.52 22.71
C GLU A 84 -28.88 -13.78 24.01
N ASP A 85 -27.74 -14.00 24.67
CA ASP A 85 -27.36 -13.32 25.92
C ASP A 85 -26.82 -11.92 25.69
N GLY A 86 -26.73 -11.48 24.42
CA GLY A 86 -26.21 -10.17 24.07
C GLY A 86 -24.69 -10.08 24.02
N ILE A 87 -23.99 -11.20 24.14
CA ILE A 87 -22.55 -11.27 24.02
C ILE A 87 -22.16 -11.19 22.55
N SER A 88 -21.24 -10.28 22.23
CA SER A 88 -20.77 -10.09 20.86
C SER A 88 -19.29 -10.46 20.74
N TRP A 89 -18.91 -10.98 19.57
CA TRP A 89 -17.53 -11.21 19.22
C TRP A 89 -17.34 -11.03 17.72
N ILE A 90 -16.10 -10.85 17.28
CA ILE A 90 -15.75 -10.69 15.87
C ILE A 90 -15.01 -11.92 15.37
N SER A 91 -15.05 -12.15 14.06
CA SER A 91 -14.25 -13.20 13.44
C SER A 91 -12.75 -12.94 13.68
N PRO A 92 -11.93 -13.99 13.95
CA PRO A 92 -10.51 -13.82 14.27
C PRO A 92 -9.68 -13.30 13.09
N ASN A 93 -10.15 -13.52 11.86
CA ASN A 93 -9.51 -13.08 10.63
C ASN A 93 -10.53 -12.37 9.75
N TYR A 94 -10.04 -11.52 8.86
CA TYR A 94 -10.91 -10.92 7.85
C TYR A 94 -11.08 -11.86 6.65
N PHE A 95 -12.15 -11.64 5.91
CA PHE A 95 -12.44 -12.35 4.66
C PHE A 95 -12.11 -11.44 3.47
N THR A 96 -11.67 -12.03 2.38
CA THR A 96 -11.28 -11.27 1.18
C THR A 96 -12.47 -10.91 0.29
N SER A 97 -13.64 -11.51 0.52
CA SER A 97 -14.86 -11.16 -0.18
C SER A 97 -16.05 -11.14 0.78
N LYS A 98 -17.05 -10.31 0.45
CA LYS A 98 -18.30 -10.24 1.21
C LYS A 98 -19.02 -11.58 1.20
N LYS A 99 -19.00 -12.29 0.05
CA LYS A 99 -19.63 -13.58 -0.12
C LYS A 99 -19.07 -14.64 0.83
N GLU A 100 -17.74 -14.71 0.97
CA GLU A 100 -17.09 -15.62 1.90
C GLU A 100 -17.50 -15.33 3.34
N ALA A 101 -17.51 -14.04 3.73
CA ALA A 101 -17.93 -13.64 5.07
C ALA A 101 -19.39 -14.03 5.35
N GLU A 102 -20.30 -13.81 4.41
CA GLU A 102 -21.71 -14.16 4.54
C GLU A 102 -21.91 -15.67 4.62
N GLU A 103 -21.19 -16.45 3.82
CA GLU A 103 -21.26 -17.92 3.85
C GLU A 103 -20.79 -18.48 5.18
N GLU A 104 -19.70 -17.95 5.73
CA GLU A 104 -19.22 -18.34 7.06
C GLU A 104 -20.23 -17.96 8.13
N GLY A 105 -20.84 -16.78 8.03
CA GLY A 105 -21.87 -16.33 8.95
C GLY A 105 -23.07 -17.25 9.00
N LYS A 106 -23.48 -17.82 7.87
CA LYS A 106 -24.60 -18.76 7.78
C LYS A 106 -24.35 -20.08 8.52
N ALA A 107 -23.11 -20.44 8.77
CA ALA A 107 -22.75 -21.65 9.51
C ALA A 107 -22.98 -21.51 11.03
N HIS A 108 -23.26 -20.30 11.52
CA HIS A 108 -23.50 -20.00 12.92
C HIS A 108 -24.99 -19.84 13.22
N THR A 109 -25.40 -20.21 14.42
CA THR A 109 -26.80 -20.11 14.88
C THR A 109 -27.13 -18.75 15.49
N CYS A 110 -26.14 -17.91 15.73
CA CYS A 110 -26.31 -16.56 16.29
C CYS A 110 -26.56 -15.50 15.21
N SER A 111 -26.98 -14.32 15.63
CA SER A 111 -27.07 -13.16 14.73
C SER A 111 -25.71 -12.77 14.21
N VAL A 112 -25.60 -12.52 12.91
CA VAL A 112 -24.36 -12.15 12.24
C VAL A 112 -24.54 -10.88 11.44
N THR A 113 -23.62 -9.92 11.62
CA THR A 113 -23.53 -8.73 10.79
C THR A 113 -22.19 -8.74 10.08
N THR A 114 -22.22 -8.67 8.76
CA THR A 114 -21.00 -8.59 7.95
C THR A 114 -20.64 -7.13 7.73
N ILE A 115 -19.42 -6.75 8.09
CA ILE A 115 -18.92 -5.37 8.06
C ILE A 115 -17.73 -5.30 7.12
N LYS A 116 -17.76 -4.33 6.19
CA LYS A 116 -16.62 -4.03 5.33
C LYS A 116 -15.61 -3.18 6.11
N ILE A 117 -14.35 -3.56 6.03
CA ILE A 117 -13.23 -2.79 6.61
C ILE A 117 -12.28 -2.36 5.49
N GLU A 118 -11.69 -1.19 5.65
CA GLU A 118 -10.70 -0.65 4.72
C GLU A 118 -9.52 -0.12 5.52
N TRP A 119 -8.32 -0.31 4.99
CA TRP A 119 -7.10 0.23 5.60
C TRP A 119 -6.06 0.54 4.55
N GLU A 120 -5.08 1.36 4.90
CA GLU A 120 -3.94 1.73 4.06
C GLU A 120 -2.62 1.33 4.73
N GLU A 121 -1.69 0.88 3.90
CA GLU A 121 -0.32 0.60 4.32
C GLU A 121 0.68 1.51 3.62
#